data_27653d2f0f0a169c4321f928e6132ec1
#
_entry.id   27653d2f0f0a169c4321f928e6132ec1
#
_cell.length_a   1.000
_cell.length_b   1.000
_cell.length_c   1.000
_cell.angle_alpha   90.00
_cell.angle_beta   90.00
_cell.angle_gamma   90.00
#
_symmetry.space_group_name_H-M   'P 1'
#
loop_
_entity.id
_entity.type
_entity.pdbx_description
1 polymer ?
#
loop_
_entity_poly.entity_id
_entity_poly.type
_entity_poly.pdbx_seq_one_letter_code
_entity_poly.pdbx_strand_id
1 'polypeptide(L)'
;DSYCAHAKWMARADKSALWAFLERWFDSEREFEVRFAVVVAMCYFLNEEWLDKVFERINGLDFGRIKSKYKTVKGKPKAAQQGTVQGAELYYVRMGVAWLLATALTKFPDQTRAFVRSSNLPIDVVKLYIRKARESFRTRTVEAV
;
A
#
# COMPACT_ATOMS: atom_id res chain seq x y z
N ASP A 1 -0.86 -6.34 10.08
CA ASP A 1 -2.00 -6.50 9.17
C ASP A 1 -3.24 -7.01 9.92
N SER A 2 -3.13 -8.11 10.63
CA SER A 2 -4.23 -8.63 11.45
C SER A 2 -4.73 -7.60 12.47
N TYR A 3 -3.83 -6.86 13.12
CA TYR A 3 -4.20 -5.78 14.02
C TYR A 3 -5.02 -4.70 13.33
N CYS A 4 -4.57 -4.23 12.15
CA CYS A 4 -5.29 -3.19 11.41
C CYS A 4 -6.72 -3.62 11.05
N ALA A 5 -6.89 -4.84 10.58
CA ALA A 5 -8.20 -5.37 10.22
C ALA A 5 -9.15 -5.52 11.42
N HIS A 6 -8.61 -5.78 12.61
CA HIS A 6 -9.39 -6.00 13.85
C HIS A 6 -9.47 -4.77 14.77
N ALA A 7 -8.77 -3.69 14.45
CA ALA A 7 -8.81 -2.44 15.21
C ALA A 7 -10.13 -1.69 14.99
N LYS A 8 -11.24 -2.26 15.44
CA LYS A 8 -12.61 -1.73 15.23
C LYS A 8 -12.79 -0.29 15.71
N TRP A 9 -11.96 0.17 16.62
CA TRP A 9 -11.98 1.56 17.07
C TRP A 9 -11.65 2.54 15.93
N MET A 10 -10.78 2.13 14.97
CA MET A 10 -10.46 2.94 13.79
C MET A 10 -11.67 3.12 12.87
N ALA A 11 -12.53 2.12 12.78
CA ALA A 11 -13.77 2.22 12.03
C ALA A 11 -14.75 3.25 12.62
N ARG A 12 -14.69 3.45 13.94
CA ARG A 12 -15.56 4.38 14.69
C ARG A 12 -14.91 5.75 14.91
N ALA A 13 -13.61 5.87 14.67
CA ALA A 13 -12.88 7.12 14.86
C ALA A 13 -13.35 8.19 13.87
N ASP A 14 -13.16 9.44 14.24
CA ASP A 14 -13.23 10.56 13.30
C ASP A 14 -12.25 10.35 12.16
N LYS A 15 -12.74 10.29 10.92
CA LYS A 15 -11.92 9.95 9.76
C LYS A 15 -10.86 11.01 9.48
N SER A 16 -11.18 12.29 9.65
CA SER A 16 -10.23 13.38 9.44
C SER A 16 -9.10 13.35 10.47
N ALA A 17 -9.42 13.10 11.74
CA ALA A 17 -8.42 12.95 12.80
C ALA A 17 -7.55 11.71 12.59
N LEU A 18 -8.15 10.59 12.22
CA LEU A 18 -7.39 9.36 11.90
C LEU A 18 -6.48 9.56 10.68
N TRP A 19 -6.95 10.24 9.65
CA TRP A 19 -6.14 10.55 8.47
C TRP A 19 -4.93 11.42 8.82
N ALA A 20 -5.15 12.51 9.57
CA ALA A 20 -4.06 13.37 10.05
C ALA A 20 -3.02 12.60 10.87
N PHE A 21 -3.46 11.64 11.69
CA PHE A 21 -2.58 10.73 12.39
C PHE A 21 -1.77 9.83 11.44
N LEU A 22 -2.39 9.32 10.37
CA LEU A 22 -1.72 8.45 9.41
C LEU A 22 -0.70 9.19 8.53
N GLU A 23 -0.91 10.47 8.22
CA GLU A 23 -0.04 11.20 7.31
C GLU A 23 1.43 11.18 7.75
N ARG A 24 1.70 11.31 9.03
CA ARG A 24 3.08 11.21 9.55
C ARG A 24 3.71 9.84 9.34
N TRP A 25 2.91 8.76 9.30
CA TRP A 25 3.38 7.41 9.06
C TRP A 25 3.65 7.14 7.58
N PHE A 26 2.88 7.75 6.67
CA PHE A 26 3.21 7.74 5.25
C PHE A 26 4.56 8.41 4.96
N ASP A 27 4.93 9.42 5.74
CA ASP A 27 6.19 10.15 5.60
C ASP A 27 7.36 9.54 6.38
N SER A 28 7.15 8.43 7.06
CA SER A 28 8.19 7.74 7.81
C SER A 28 9.28 7.17 6.89
N GLU A 29 10.50 7.10 7.41
CA GLU A 29 11.62 6.38 6.79
C GLU A 29 11.66 4.88 7.13
N ARG A 30 10.74 4.40 7.96
CA ARG A 30 10.68 3.01 8.41
C ARG A 30 9.62 2.23 7.65
N GLU A 31 10.02 1.13 7.04
CA GLU A 31 9.15 0.33 6.18
C GLU A 31 7.84 -0.09 6.85
N PHE A 32 7.89 -0.60 8.08
CA PHE A 32 6.69 -1.09 8.76
C PHE A 32 5.73 0.03 9.20
N GLU A 33 6.25 1.22 9.44
CA GLU A 33 5.41 2.39 9.73
C GLU A 33 4.66 2.85 8.48
N VAL A 34 5.35 2.92 7.33
CA VAL A 34 4.71 3.22 6.05
C VAL A 34 3.71 2.13 5.69
N ARG A 35 4.08 0.85 5.84
CA ARG A 35 3.15 -0.26 5.62
C ARG A 35 1.92 -0.18 6.52
N PHE A 36 2.08 0.17 7.78
CA PHE A 36 0.95 0.38 8.71
C PHE A 36 -0.03 1.42 8.14
N ALA A 37 0.46 2.58 7.71
CA ALA A 37 -0.37 3.62 7.12
C ALA A 37 -1.10 3.12 5.85
N VAL A 38 -0.39 2.41 4.97
CA VAL A 38 -0.96 1.83 3.74
C VAL A 38 -2.07 0.82 4.07
N VAL A 39 -1.85 -0.08 5.02
CA VAL A 39 -2.84 -1.11 5.39
C VAL A 39 -4.05 -0.50 6.09
N VAL A 40 -3.87 0.49 6.96
CA VAL A 40 -4.99 1.21 7.58
C VAL A 40 -5.80 1.96 6.53
N ALA A 41 -5.14 2.63 5.58
CA ALA A 41 -5.83 3.28 4.46
C ALA A 41 -6.64 2.28 3.64
N MET A 42 -6.10 1.10 3.37
CA MET A 42 -6.81 0.02 2.68
C MET A 42 -8.05 -0.44 3.45
N CYS A 43 -7.95 -0.60 4.76
CA CYS A 43 -9.04 -1.12 5.58
C CYS A 43 -10.18 -0.11 5.80
N TYR A 44 -9.85 1.17 5.93
CA TYR A 44 -10.81 2.16 6.46
C TYR A 44 -11.05 3.39 5.59
N PHE A 45 -10.29 3.60 4.53
CA PHE A 45 -10.35 4.78 3.67
C PHE A 45 -10.63 4.50 2.18
N LEU A 46 -10.90 3.26 1.80
CA LEU A 46 -11.30 2.93 0.42
C LEU A 46 -12.81 3.15 0.24
N ASN A 47 -13.20 4.40 0.18
CA ASN A 47 -14.55 4.88 -0.11
C ASN A 47 -14.49 6.11 -1.00
N GLU A 48 -15.64 6.56 -1.52
CA GLU A 48 -15.69 7.68 -2.46
C GLU A 48 -15.11 8.98 -1.91
N GLU A 49 -15.31 9.25 -0.63
CA GLU A 49 -14.85 10.48 0.02
C GLU A 49 -13.33 10.56 0.13
N TRP A 50 -12.66 9.43 0.38
CA TRP A 50 -11.23 9.39 0.70
C TRP A 50 -10.34 8.82 -0.40
N LEU A 51 -10.92 8.20 -1.44
CA LEU A 51 -10.18 7.48 -2.47
C LEU A 51 -9.09 8.33 -3.12
N ASP A 52 -9.40 9.57 -3.49
CA ASP A 52 -8.45 10.47 -4.16
C ASP A 52 -7.28 10.82 -3.25
N LYS A 53 -7.55 11.06 -1.96
CA LYS A 53 -6.50 11.31 -0.96
C LYS A 53 -5.61 10.10 -0.74
N VAL A 54 -6.19 8.90 -0.71
CA VAL A 54 -5.42 7.65 -0.62
C VAL A 54 -4.51 7.51 -1.83
N PHE A 55 -5.02 7.70 -3.04
CA PHE A 55 -4.24 7.60 -4.26
C PHE A 55 -3.13 8.66 -4.32
N GLU A 56 -3.41 9.88 -3.92
CA GLU A 56 -2.40 10.95 -3.84
C GLU A 56 -1.25 10.57 -2.90
N ARG A 57 -1.56 10.05 -1.71
CA ARG A 57 -0.52 9.62 -0.76
C ARG A 57 0.28 8.42 -1.25
N ILE A 58 -0.36 7.45 -1.89
CA ILE A 58 0.33 6.29 -2.48
C ILE A 58 1.26 6.74 -3.62
N ASN A 59 0.80 7.65 -4.48
CA ASN A 59 1.62 8.17 -5.57
C ASN A 59 2.81 9.02 -5.08
N GLY A 60 2.67 9.65 -3.93
CA GLY A 60 3.71 10.46 -3.30
C GLY A 60 4.72 9.69 -2.43
N LEU A 61 4.62 8.37 -2.34
CA LEU A 61 5.57 7.58 -1.56
C LEU A 61 6.98 7.63 -2.17
N ASP A 62 7.96 8.04 -1.37
CA ASP A 62 9.37 8.01 -1.73
C ASP A 62 10.02 6.68 -1.29
N PHE A 63 9.99 5.71 -2.18
CA PHE A 63 10.60 4.40 -1.93
C PHE A 63 12.11 4.48 -1.71
N GLY A 64 12.79 5.49 -2.26
CA GLY A 64 14.22 5.70 -2.06
C GLY A 64 14.59 6.12 -0.64
N ARG A 65 13.68 6.78 0.08
CA ARG A 65 13.89 7.25 1.45
C ARG A 65 13.61 6.18 2.49
N ILE A 66 12.74 5.22 2.19
CA ILE A 66 12.32 4.20 3.14
C ILE A 66 13.45 3.19 3.37
N LYS A 67 13.68 2.85 4.64
CA LYS A 67 14.68 1.89 5.09
C LYS A 67 14.02 0.63 5.61
N SER A 68 14.59 -0.52 5.30
CA SER A 68 14.11 -1.81 5.79
C SER A 68 15.19 -2.59 6.51
N LYS A 69 14.80 -3.35 7.52
CA LYS A 69 15.63 -4.37 8.17
C LYS A 69 15.66 -5.70 7.39
N TYR A 70 14.89 -5.77 6.32
CA TYR A 70 14.73 -6.99 5.54
C TYR A 70 15.15 -6.76 4.11
N LYS A 71 15.80 -7.75 3.53
CA LYS A 71 16.08 -7.85 2.10
C LYS A 71 15.34 -9.03 1.50
N THR A 72 15.06 -8.96 0.22
CA THR A 72 14.43 -10.07 -0.50
C THR A 72 15.51 -11.01 -1.03
N VAL A 73 15.39 -12.29 -0.71
CA VAL A 73 16.25 -13.33 -1.26
C VAL A 73 15.36 -14.36 -1.96
N LYS A 74 15.55 -14.55 -3.27
CA LYS A 74 14.72 -15.43 -4.10
C LYS A 74 13.21 -15.13 -3.95
N GLY A 75 12.84 -13.85 -3.94
CA GLY A 75 11.45 -13.40 -3.80
C GLY A 75 10.84 -13.52 -2.40
N LYS A 76 11.61 -13.94 -1.41
CA LYS A 76 11.16 -14.03 0.00
C LYS A 76 11.93 -13.04 0.87
N PRO A 77 11.27 -12.33 1.79
CA PRO A 77 11.95 -11.44 2.72
C PRO A 77 12.81 -12.23 3.71
N LYS A 78 14.02 -11.75 3.94
CA LYS A 78 14.91 -12.26 5.00
C LYS A 78 15.44 -11.10 5.81
N ALA A 79 15.67 -11.32 7.10
CA ALA A 79 16.33 -10.33 7.96
C ALA A 79 17.72 -9.98 7.40
N ALA A 80 18.04 -8.69 7.37
CA ALA A 80 19.37 -8.24 7.04
C ALA A 80 20.34 -8.64 8.16
N GLN A 81 21.51 -9.14 7.78
CA GLN A 81 22.52 -9.59 8.75
C GLN A 81 23.14 -8.42 9.55
N GLN A 82 23.17 -7.24 8.97
CA GLN A 82 23.68 -6.02 9.60
C GLN A 82 22.93 -4.78 9.07
N GLY A 83 22.39 -3.98 9.99
CA GLY A 83 21.83 -2.67 9.69
C GLY A 83 20.52 -2.68 8.88
N THR A 84 20.14 -1.51 8.41
CA THR A 84 18.98 -1.29 7.53
C THR A 84 19.43 -1.18 6.09
N VAL A 85 18.70 -1.80 5.17
CA VAL A 85 18.89 -1.65 3.73
C VAL A 85 18.01 -0.51 3.23
N GLN A 86 18.61 0.46 2.55
CA GLN A 86 17.89 1.60 1.99
C GLN A 86 17.41 1.31 0.57
N GLY A 87 16.16 1.65 0.28
CA GLY A 87 15.60 1.81 -1.07
C GLY A 87 15.33 0.55 -1.84
N ALA A 88 16.18 -0.44 -1.81
CA ALA A 88 16.12 -1.51 -2.79
C ALA A 88 15.07 -2.54 -2.37
N GLU A 89 14.63 -3.22 -2.05
CA GLU A 89 13.84 -4.41 -1.76
C GLU A 89 12.68 -4.24 -0.79
N LEU A 90 12.13 -3.06 -0.61
CA LEU A 90 11.01 -2.74 0.30
C LEU A 90 9.78 -3.65 0.11
N TYR A 91 9.99 -4.95 0.28
CA TYR A 91 9.00 -5.98 -0.03
C TYR A 91 7.67 -5.74 0.66
N TYR A 92 7.70 -5.39 1.93
CA TYR A 92 6.47 -5.23 2.72
C TYR A 92 5.68 -3.98 2.33
N VAL A 93 6.35 -2.87 2.06
CA VAL A 93 5.68 -1.65 1.57
C VAL A 93 5.15 -1.87 0.16
N ARG A 94 5.97 -2.40 -0.75
CA ARG A 94 5.54 -2.67 -2.13
C ARG A 94 4.36 -3.63 -2.18
N MET A 95 4.40 -4.69 -1.40
CA MET A 95 3.30 -5.65 -1.31
C MET A 95 2.06 -5.02 -0.68
N GLY A 96 2.21 -4.16 0.32
CA GLY A 96 1.12 -3.42 0.93
C GLY A 96 0.42 -2.50 -0.06
N VAL A 97 1.19 -1.74 -0.85
CA VAL A 97 0.65 -0.88 -1.91
C VAL A 97 -0.07 -1.69 -2.99
N ALA A 98 0.54 -2.79 -3.44
CA ALA A 98 -0.08 -3.68 -4.42
C ALA A 98 -1.40 -4.27 -3.90
N TRP A 99 -1.45 -4.63 -2.64
CA TRP A 99 -2.66 -5.15 -2.00
C TRP A 99 -3.74 -4.08 -1.87
N LEU A 100 -3.38 -2.86 -1.48
CA LEU A 100 -4.31 -1.72 -1.44
C LEU A 100 -4.94 -1.48 -2.81
N LEU A 101 -4.13 -1.44 -3.86
CA LEU A 101 -4.61 -1.20 -5.23
C LEU A 101 -5.52 -2.35 -5.73
N ALA A 102 -5.18 -3.60 -5.45
CA ALA A 102 -6.02 -4.74 -5.80
C ALA A 102 -7.37 -4.71 -5.07
N THR A 103 -7.38 -4.25 -3.81
CA THR A 103 -8.61 -4.05 -3.03
C THR A 103 -9.42 -2.87 -3.59
N ALA A 104 -8.76 -1.77 -3.94
CA ALA A 104 -9.41 -0.62 -4.58
C ALA A 104 -10.04 -1.00 -5.93
N LEU A 105 -9.37 -1.83 -6.73
CA LEU A 105 -9.89 -2.33 -8.01
C LEU A 105 -11.23 -3.07 -7.84
N THR A 106 -11.41 -3.78 -6.75
CA THR A 106 -12.67 -4.49 -6.43
C THR A 106 -13.85 -3.52 -6.27
N LYS A 107 -13.60 -2.37 -5.67
CA LYS A 107 -14.65 -1.37 -5.35
C LYS A 107 -14.77 -0.28 -6.40
N PHE A 108 -13.66 0.15 -6.96
CA PHE A 108 -13.53 1.31 -7.84
C PHE A 108 -12.67 0.97 -9.08
N PRO A 109 -13.15 0.07 -9.96
CA PRO A 109 -12.32 -0.45 -11.05
C PRO A 109 -11.84 0.65 -12.02
N ASP A 110 -12.72 1.57 -12.42
CA ASP A 110 -12.38 2.60 -13.39
C ASP A 110 -11.40 3.64 -12.82
N GLN A 111 -11.66 4.10 -11.59
CA GLN A 111 -10.80 5.06 -10.91
C GLN A 111 -9.44 4.46 -10.61
N THR A 112 -9.38 3.20 -10.19
CA THR A 112 -8.12 2.51 -9.90
C THR A 112 -7.28 2.32 -11.15
N ARG A 113 -7.87 1.92 -12.27
CA ARG A 113 -7.16 1.81 -13.55
C ARG A 113 -6.64 3.15 -14.03
N ALA A 114 -7.47 4.18 -13.98
CA ALA A 114 -7.07 5.54 -14.34
C ALA A 114 -5.89 6.02 -13.50
N PHE A 115 -5.95 5.80 -12.19
CA PHE A 115 -4.86 6.12 -11.29
C PHE A 115 -3.55 5.38 -11.65
N VAL A 116 -3.60 4.06 -11.81
CA VAL A 116 -2.40 3.26 -12.12
C VAL A 116 -1.75 3.69 -13.43
N ARG A 117 -2.54 4.02 -14.46
CA ARG A 117 -2.03 4.49 -15.76
C ARG A 117 -1.29 5.83 -15.67
N SER A 118 -1.74 6.73 -14.80
CA SER A 118 -1.18 8.08 -14.63
C SER A 118 -0.19 8.20 -13.48
N SER A 119 0.00 7.15 -12.68
CA SER A 119 0.82 7.18 -11.49
C SER A 119 2.31 7.15 -11.78
N ASN A 120 3.11 7.64 -10.82
CA ASN A 120 4.56 7.53 -10.80
C ASN A 120 5.05 6.30 -10.00
N LEU A 121 4.18 5.30 -9.80
CA LEU A 121 4.56 4.10 -9.07
C LEU A 121 5.68 3.33 -9.77
N PRO A 122 6.64 2.76 -9.00
CA PRO A 122 7.66 1.89 -9.56
C PRO A 122 7.03 0.74 -10.34
N ILE A 123 7.63 0.36 -11.45
CA ILE A 123 7.11 -0.68 -12.34
C ILE A 123 6.96 -2.04 -11.64
N ASP A 124 7.81 -2.34 -10.68
CA ASP A 124 7.71 -3.57 -9.89
C ASP A 124 6.49 -3.58 -8.96
N VAL A 125 6.10 -2.43 -8.42
CA VAL A 125 4.85 -2.29 -7.66
C VAL A 125 3.64 -2.52 -8.56
N VAL A 126 3.65 -1.96 -9.77
CA VAL A 126 2.57 -2.16 -10.74
C VAL A 126 2.48 -3.64 -11.14
N LYS A 127 3.60 -4.31 -11.39
CA LYS A 127 3.62 -5.76 -11.66
C LYS A 127 3.07 -6.60 -10.52
N LEU A 128 3.42 -6.26 -9.27
CA LEU A 128 2.86 -6.91 -8.09
C LEU A 128 1.35 -6.70 -7.98
N TYR A 129 0.87 -5.49 -8.23
CA TYR A 129 -0.55 -5.17 -8.25
C TYR A 129 -1.31 -6.00 -9.28
N ILE A 130 -0.82 -6.06 -10.52
CA ILE A 130 -1.44 -6.86 -11.59
C ILE A 130 -1.49 -8.34 -11.19
N ARG A 131 -0.40 -8.87 -10.61
CA ARG A 131 -0.39 -10.25 -10.12
C ARG A 131 -1.43 -10.47 -9.02
N LYS A 132 -1.51 -9.58 -8.03
CA LYS A 132 -2.51 -9.66 -6.95
C LYS A 132 -3.94 -9.59 -7.47
N ALA A 133 -4.21 -8.73 -8.45
CA ALA A 133 -5.52 -8.63 -9.07
C ALA A 133 -5.92 -9.94 -9.77
N ARG A 134 -4.98 -10.60 -10.44
CA ARG A 134 -5.22 -11.89 -11.11
C ARG A 134 -5.40 -13.08 -10.14
N GLU A 135 -4.71 -13.05 -9.02
CA GLU A 135 -4.82 -14.07 -7.97
C GLU A 135 -6.14 -13.96 -7.20
N SER A 136 -6.75 -12.79 -7.17
CA SER A 136 -8.00 -12.54 -6.44
C SER A 136 -9.21 -13.08 -7.18
N PHE A 137 -10.02 -13.87 -6.50
CA PHE A 137 -11.31 -14.34 -7.04
C PHE A 137 -12.23 -13.20 -7.50
N ARG A 138 -12.17 -12.05 -6.84
CA ARG A 138 -13.03 -10.89 -7.13
C ARG A 138 -12.60 -10.08 -8.34
N THR A 139 -11.31 -10.13 -8.70
CA THR A 139 -10.73 -9.25 -9.73
C THR A 139 -10.01 -9.98 -10.84
N ARG A 140 -9.94 -11.33 -10.81
CA ARG A 140 -9.22 -12.12 -11.83
C ARG A 140 -9.73 -11.93 -13.25
N THR A 141 -10.99 -11.53 -13.40
CA THR A 141 -11.63 -11.25 -14.70
C THR A 141 -11.72 -9.76 -15.02
N VAL A 142 -11.25 -8.89 -14.11
CA VAL A 142 -11.26 -7.44 -14.29
C VAL A 142 -9.91 -7.01 -14.85
N GLU A 143 -9.95 -6.16 -15.88
CA GLU A 143 -8.73 -5.52 -16.37
C GLU A 143 -8.11 -4.66 -15.27
N ALA A 144 -6.81 -4.89 -14.98
CA ALA A 144 -6.11 -4.21 -13.89
C ALA A 144 -5.53 -2.85 -14.30
N VAL A 145 -5.26 -2.68 -15.60
CA VAL A 145 -4.62 -1.48 -16.15
C VAL A 145 -5.38 -0.98 -17.37
#